data_586c6674adfae65e4b7beac142c87f14
#
_entry.id   586c6674adfae65e4b7beac142c87f14
#
_cell.length_a   1.000
_cell.length_b   1.000
_cell.length_c   1.000
_cell.angle_alpha   90.00
_cell.angle_beta   90.00
_cell.angle_gamma   90.00
#
_symmetry.space_group_name_H-M   'P 1'
#
loop_
_entity.id
_entity.type
_entity.pdbx_description
1 polymer ?
#
loop_
_entity_poly.entity_id
_entity_poly.type
_entity_poly.pdbx_seq_one_letter_code
_entity_poly.pdbx_strand_id
1 'polypeptide(L)'
;TYYAINGSPRKTHTTATILNKALEGVKAADPQAQTELIHLYSHDFSGCVSCFECKRLGGKSYGKCAVQDGLTPILERLADADGIIFGSPVYFHSITGKMRMFFERLLFQYFVYDADYSALSPKRMPTAFVYTMNVPYQVMLESHYTESFQSMESFIQRVFSKPETLYVNDTYQFSDYSKY
;
A
#
# COMPACT_ATOMS: atom_id res chain seq x y z
N THR A 1 -7.73 -2.24 -14.71
CA THR A 1 -7.88 -3.01 -13.44
C THR A 1 -7.54 -2.14 -12.25
N TYR A 2 -8.36 -2.19 -11.21
CA TYR A 2 -8.12 -1.55 -9.91
C TYR A 2 -7.72 -2.61 -8.89
N TYR A 3 -6.71 -2.32 -8.11
CA TYR A 3 -6.20 -3.23 -7.08
C TYR A 3 -6.40 -2.67 -5.69
N ALA A 4 -6.85 -3.51 -4.76
CA ALA A 4 -6.76 -3.23 -3.34
C ALA A 4 -5.67 -4.09 -2.72
N ILE A 5 -4.78 -3.48 -1.93
CA ILE A 5 -3.64 -4.13 -1.30
C ILE A 5 -3.88 -4.22 0.20
N ASN A 6 -4.10 -5.42 0.70
CA ASN A 6 -4.34 -5.67 2.11
C ASN A 6 -3.04 -5.99 2.84
N GLY A 7 -2.58 -5.06 3.68
CA GLY A 7 -1.44 -5.20 4.58
C GLY A 7 -1.80 -5.77 5.96
N SER A 8 -3.02 -6.28 6.15
CA SER A 8 -3.41 -6.95 7.39
C SER A 8 -3.08 -8.45 7.33
N PRO A 9 -2.56 -9.06 8.42
CA PRO A 9 -2.44 -10.52 8.51
C PRO A 9 -3.81 -11.21 8.57
N ARG A 10 -4.87 -10.48 8.92
CA ARG A 10 -6.23 -10.99 9.09
C ARG A 10 -7.03 -10.77 7.80
N LYS A 11 -7.15 -11.82 6.98
CA LYS A 11 -7.71 -11.74 5.61
C LYS A 11 -9.20 -11.41 5.54
N THR A 12 -9.97 -11.61 6.59
CA THR A 12 -11.44 -11.48 6.60
C THR A 12 -11.96 -10.46 7.62
N HIS A 13 -11.06 -9.66 8.21
CA HIS A 13 -11.40 -8.68 9.23
C HIS A 13 -11.47 -7.24 8.67
N THR A 14 -11.53 -6.26 9.56
CA THR A 14 -11.88 -4.87 9.26
C THR A 14 -11.18 -4.29 8.02
N THR A 15 -9.84 -4.37 7.93
CA THR A 15 -9.11 -3.82 6.78
C THR A 15 -9.58 -4.44 5.46
N ALA A 16 -9.65 -5.77 5.39
CA ALA A 16 -10.09 -6.48 4.19
C ALA A 16 -11.56 -6.18 3.84
N THR A 17 -12.43 -6.06 4.83
CA THR A 17 -13.84 -5.70 4.65
C THR A 17 -13.98 -4.32 4.02
N ILE A 18 -13.26 -3.31 4.54
CA ILE A 18 -13.29 -1.95 4.00
C ILE A 18 -12.72 -1.92 2.57
N LEU A 19 -11.62 -2.61 2.31
CA LEU A 19 -11.04 -2.69 0.97
C LEU A 19 -11.99 -3.34 -0.04
N ASN A 20 -12.71 -4.40 0.34
CA ASN A 20 -13.73 -4.99 -0.51
C ASN A 20 -14.87 -4.00 -0.80
N LYS A 21 -15.32 -3.24 0.20
CA LYS A 21 -16.34 -2.20 0.01
C LYS A 21 -15.85 -1.08 -0.91
N ALA A 22 -14.59 -0.70 -0.83
CA ALA A 22 -14.00 0.26 -1.76
C ALA A 22 -13.99 -0.28 -3.20
N LEU A 23 -13.64 -1.55 -3.41
CA LEU A 23 -13.71 -2.19 -4.73
C LEU A 23 -15.15 -2.34 -5.26
N GLU A 24 -16.12 -2.61 -4.38
CA GLU A 24 -17.56 -2.56 -4.76
C GLU A 24 -17.93 -1.15 -5.24
N GLY A 25 -17.44 -0.09 -4.57
CA GLY A 25 -17.63 1.30 -5.00
C GLY A 25 -17.04 1.59 -6.38
N VAL A 26 -15.85 1.06 -6.69
CA VAL A 26 -15.24 1.16 -8.03
C VAL A 26 -16.16 0.54 -9.07
N LYS A 27 -16.66 -0.68 -8.83
CA LYS A 27 -17.59 -1.35 -9.76
C LYS A 27 -18.93 -0.65 -9.90
N ALA A 28 -19.42 0.00 -8.86
CA ALA A 28 -20.64 0.79 -8.93
C ALA A 28 -20.48 2.04 -9.81
N ALA A 29 -19.30 2.66 -9.78
CA ALA A 29 -18.96 3.81 -10.62
C ALA A 29 -18.63 3.42 -12.07
N ASP A 30 -17.97 2.28 -12.25
CA ASP A 30 -17.62 1.71 -13.56
C ASP A 30 -17.90 0.19 -13.58
N PRO A 31 -19.08 -0.25 -14.06
CA PRO A 31 -19.44 -1.67 -14.12
C PRO A 31 -18.50 -2.54 -14.96
N GLN A 32 -17.69 -1.95 -15.85
CA GLN A 32 -16.70 -2.67 -16.66
C GLN A 32 -15.35 -2.80 -15.96
N ALA A 33 -15.15 -2.13 -14.83
CA ALA A 33 -13.91 -2.18 -14.10
C ALA A 33 -13.60 -3.59 -13.59
N GLN A 34 -12.40 -4.06 -13.87
CA GLN A 34 -11.84 -5.25 -13.22
C GLN A 34 -11.26 -4.83 -11.86
N THR A 35 -11.53 -5.63 -10.85
CA THR A 35 -11.05 -5.36 -9.48
C THR A 35 -10.45 -6.61 -8.85
N GLU A 36 -9.39 -6.45 -8.06
CA GLU A 36 -8.75 -7.55 -7.34
C GLU A 36 -8.29 -7.09 -5.96
N LEU A 37 -8.52 -7.93 -4.93
CA LEU A 37 -7.96 -7.75 -3.59
C LEU A 37 -6.75 -8.67 -3.42
N ILE A 38 -5.58 -8.09 -3.15
CA ILE A 38 -4.33 -8.80 -2.92
C ILE A 38 -4.00 -8.78 -1.43
N HIS A 39 -3.84 -9.96 -0.82
CA HIS A 39 -3.44 -10.10 0.58
C HIS A 39 -1.93 -10.30 0.67
N LEU A 40 -1.19 -9.30 1.14
CA LEU A 40 0.28 -9.37 1.22
C LEU A 40 0.80 -10.52 2.08
N TYR A 41 0.09 -10.87 3.15
CA TYR A 41 0.44 -11.99 4.02
C TYR A 41 0.20 -13.38 3.39
N SER A 42 -0.38 -13.46 2.19
CA SER A 42 -0.46 -14.72 1.41
C SER A 42 0.76 -14.98 0.54
N HIS A 43 1.69 -14.03 0.48
CA HIS A 43 2.86 -14.10 -0.40
C HIS A 43 4.13 -14.07 0.45
N ASP A 44 5.08 -14.91 0.08
CA ASP A 44 6.41 -14.89 0.68
C ASP A 44 7.31 -13.95 -0.10
N PHE A 45 7.79 -12.90 0.56
CA PHE A 45 8.69 -11.90 -0.02
C PHE A 45 9.43 -11.11 1.06
N SER A 46 10.59 -10.58 0.68
CA SER A 46 11.38 -9.66 1.48
C SER A 46 11.14 -8.19 1.11
N GLY A 47 11.57 -7.27 1.98
CA GLY A 47 11.74 -5.86 1.65
C GLY A 47 12.86 -5.63 0.63
N CYS A 48 13.20 -4.37 0.40
CA CYS A 48 14.30 -3.99 -0.49
C CYS A 48 15.65 -4.43 0.11
N VAL A 49 16.45 -5.12 -0.69
CA VAL A 49 17.78 -5.61 -0.28
C VAL A 49 18.92 -4.73 -0.79
N SER A 50 18.60 -3.54 -1.30
CA SER A 50 19.57 -2.55 -1.81
C SER A 50 20.55 -3.10 -2.85
N CYS A 51 20.08 -3.95 -3.76
CA CYS A 51 20.92 -4.46 -4.85
C CYS A 51 21.16 -3.43 -5.97
N PHE A 52 20.38 -2.34 -6.01
CA PHE A 52 20.43 -1.24 -6.98
C PHE A 52 20.29 -1.61 -8.46
N GLU A 53 19.92 -2.84 -8.78
CA GLU A 53 19.71 -3.26 -10.19
C GLU A 53 18.59 -2.44 -10.88
N CYS A 54 17.58 -2.02 -10.12
CA CYS A 54 16.53 -1.11 -10.63
C CYS A 54 17.02 0.32 -10.92
N LYS A 55 18.26 0.66 -10.54
CA LYS A 55 18.93 1.96 -10.76
C LYS A 55 19.99 1.91 -11.84
N ARG A 56 20.39 0.73 -12.29
CA ARG A 56 21.47 0.57 -13.26
C ARG A 56 21.03 1.02 -14.64
N LEU A 57 21.54 2.17 -15.11
CA LEU A 57 21.29 2.69 -16.45
C LEU A 57 21.74 1.68 -17.52
N GLY A 58 20.84 1.38 -18.46
CA GLY A 58 21.08 0.36 -19.49
C GLY A 58 20.99 -1.10 -18.98
N GLY A 59 20.74 -1.31 -17.69
CA GLY A 59 20.50 -2.63 -17.13
C GLY A 59 19.10 -3.18 -17.47
N LYS A 60 18.98 -4.52 -17.49
CA LYS A 60 17.71 -5.21 -17.82
C LYS A 60 16.58 -4.88 -16.85
N SER A 61 16.91 -4.52 -15.60
CA SER A 61 15.94 -4.24 -14.53
C SER A 61 15.78 -2.74 -14.25
N TYR A 62 16.26 -1.86 -15.11
CA TYR A 62 16.08 -0.42 -14.89
C TYR A 62 14.60 -0.05 -14.75
N GLY A 63 14.22 0.58 -13.63
CA GLY A 63 12.84 0.90 -13.29
C GLY A 63 11.98 -0.27 -12.83
N LYS A 64 12.58 -1.46 -12.62
CA LYS A 64 11.90 -2.67 -12.14
C LYS A 64 12.69 -3.34 -11.03
N CYS A 65 12.02 -3.89 -10.03
CA CYS A 65 12.69 -4.65 -8.98
C CYS A 65 13.27 -5.96 -9.55
N ALA A 66 14.58 -6.20 -9.34
CA ALA A 66 15.27 -7.40 -9.84
C ALA A 66 15.09 -8.63 -8.93
N VAL A 67 14.65 -8.44 -7.67
CA VAL A 67 14.43 -9.55 -6.74
C VAL A 67 13.24 -10.39 -7.21
N GLN A 68 13.46 -11.70 -7.35
CA GLN A 68 12.45 -12.65 -7.81
C GLN A 68 11.90 -13.45 -6.62
N ASP A 69 10.65 -13.17 -6.25
CA ASP A 69 9.92 -13.82 -5.16
C ASP A 69 8.39 -13.65 -5.33
N GLY A 70 7.62 -13.94 -4.30
CA GLY A 70 6.17 -13.83 -4.34
C GLY A 70 5.62 -12.43 -4.61
N LEU A 71 6.44 -11.37 -4.50
CA LEU A 71 6.03 -10.01 -4.81
C LEU A 71 6.21 -9.65 -6.29
N THR A 72 7.11 -10.31 -7.00
CA THR A 72 7.43 -10.00 -8.40
C THR A 72 6.20 -9.92 -9.31
N PRO A 73 5.31 -10.93 -9.38
CA PRO A 73 4.14 -10.87 -10.24
C PRO A 73 3.11 -9.82 -9.81
N ILE A 74 3.13 -9.44 -8.53
CA ILE A 74 2.27 -8.36 -8.02
C ILE A 74 2.78 -7.02 -8.56
N LEU A 75 4.07 -6.73 -8.43
CA LEU A 75 4.67 -5.48 -8.92
C LEU A 75 4.47 -5.31 -10.43
N GLU A 76 4.58 -6.38 -11.20
CA GLU A 76 4.34 -6.37 -12.66
C GLU A 76 2.89 -5.98 -12.99
N ARG A 77 1.90 -6.56 -12.29
CA ARG A 77 0.49 -6.23 -12.50
C ARG A 77 0.15 -4.79 -12.07
N LEU A 78 0.76 -4.31 -10.99
CA LEU A 78 0.53 -2.95 -10.50
C LEU A 78 1.09 -1.87 -11.43
N ALA A 79 2.07 -2.18 -12.27
CA ALA A 79 2.61 -1.24 -13.25
C ALA A 79 1.55 -0.78 -14.26
N ASP A 80 0.58 -1.64 -14.58
CA ASP A 80 -0.50 -1.37 -15.55
C ASP A 80 -1.86 -1.05 -14.88
N ALA A 81 -1.88 -0.89 -13.54
CA ALA A 81 -3.11 -0.62 -12.80
C ALA A 81 -3.76 0.71 -13.20
N ASP A 82 -5.08 0.79 -13.10
CA ASP A 82 -5.84 2.03 -13.28
C ASP A 82 -6.01 2.82 -11.99
N GLY A 83 -5.82 2.16 -10.85
CA GLY A 83 -5.80 2.75 -9.52
C GLY A 83 -5.46 1.71 -8.45
N ILE A 84 -4.94 2.18 -7.33
CA ILE A 84 -4.54 1.31 -6.21
C ILE A 84 -5.11 1.85 -4.90
N ILE A 85 -5.75 0.97 -4.13
CA ILE A 85 -6.25 1.24 -2.79
C ILE A 85 -5.39 0.45 -1.81
N PHE A 86 -4.61 1.12 -1.00
CA PHE A 86 -3.82 0.50 0.06
C PHE A 86 -4.62 0.41 1.35
N GLY A 87 -4.46 -0.66 2.12
CA GLY A 87 -5.09 -0.79 3.43
C GLY A 87 -4.18 -1.46 4.43
N SER A 88 -4.01 -0.86 5.60
CA SER A 88 -3.19 -1.40 6.67
C SER A 88 -3.82 -1.15 8.04
N PRO A 89 -3.82 -2.14 8.95
CA PRO A 89 -3.98 -1.82 10.35
C PRO A 89 -2.76 -1.02 10.82
N VAL A 90 -2.99 -0.19 11.82
CA VAL A 90 -1.93 0.64 12.42
C VAL A 90 -1.25 -0.15 13.53
N TYR A 91 0.05 -0.39 13.37
CA TYR A 91 0.93 -1.02 14.34
C TYR A 91 2.02 -0.02 14.73
N PHE A 92 2.14 0.27 16.02
CA PHE A 92 3.12 1.24 16.54
C PHE A 92 3.09 2.59 15.79
N HIS A 93 1.90 3.18 15.67
CA HIS A 93 1.64 4.46 14.98
C HIS A 93 1.93 4.44 13.47
N SER A 94 2.17 3.29 12.85
CA SER A 94 2.52 3.18 11.44
C SER A 94 1.83 1.98 10.77
N ILE A 95 2.13 1.77 9.51
CA ILE A 95 1.68 0.61 8.74
C ILE A 95 2.34 -0.68 9.23
N THR A 96 1.79 -1.83 8.86
CA THR A 96 2.42 -3.12 9.19
C THR A 96 3.77 -3.28 8.51
N GLY A 97 4.66 -4.09 9.11
CA GLY A 97 5.96 -4.42 8.54
C GLY A 97 5.85 -5.00 7.12
N LYS A 98 4.85 -5.86 6.88
CA LYS A 98 4.62 -6.46 5.55
C LYS A 98 4.24 -5.40 4.50
N MET A 99 3.39 -4.43 4.86
CA MET A 99 3.05 -3.30 4.00
C MET A 99 4.28 -2.39 3.77
N ARG A 100 5.13 -2.19 4.78
CA ARG A 100 6.38 -1.43 4.62
C ARG A 100 7.32 -2.11 3.64
N MET A 101 7.55 -3.42 3.78
CA MET A 101 8.38 -4.21 2.86
C MET A 101 7.85 -4.12 1.41
N PHE A 102 6.53 -4.16 1.24
CA PHE A 102 5.90 -3.97 -0.06
C PHE A 102 6.20 -2.58 -0.65
N PHE A 103 6.02 -1.50 0.13
CA PHE A 103 6.31 -0.15 -0.34
C PHE A 103 7.78 0.09 -0.65
N GLU A 104 8.69 -0.48 0.11
CA GLU A 104 10.12 -0.39 -0.18
C GLU A 104 10.44 -0.85 -1.59
N ARG A 105 9.78 -1.89 -2.07
CA ARG A 105 9.99 -2.42 -3.42
C ARG A 105 9.12 -1.75 -4.48
N LEU A 106 7.84 -1.50 -4.17
CA LEU A 106 6.93 -0.84 -5.11
C LEU A 106 7.40 0.56 -5.49
N LEU A 107 7.82 1.34 -4.51
CA LEU A 107 8.16 2.75 -4.74
C LEU A 107 9.61 2.92 -5.18
N PHE A 108 10.56 2.24 -4.51
CA PHE A 108 11.97 2.45 -4.79
C PHE A 108 12.36 2.10 -6.23
N GLN A 109 11.75 1.10 -6.85
CA GLN A 109 12.06 0.77 -8.26
C GLN A 109 11.84 1.95 -9.22
N TYR A 110 10.94 2.88 -8.90
CA TYR A 110 10.58 4.00 -9.76
C TYR A 110 11.38 5.28 -9.49
N PHE A 111 12.06 5.40 -8.35
CA PHE A 111 12.90 6.58 -8.08
C PHE A 111 14.17 6.60 -8.91
N VAL A 112 14.55 7.80 -9.39
CA VAL A 112 15.78 8.04 -10.14
C VAL A 112 16.75 8.84 -9.29
N TYR A 113 18.05 8.60 -9.46
CA TYR A 113 19.11 9.39 -8.83
C TYR A 113 19.51 10.56 -9.75
N ASP A 114 18.59 11.48 -9.94
CA ASP A 114 18.83 12.78 -10.58
C ASP A 114 18.63 13.92 -9.58
N ALA A 115 18.94 15.15 -10.00
CA ALA A 115 18.83 16.34 -9.14
C ALA A 115 17.39 16.61 -8.66
N ASP A 116 16.40 16.20 -9.46
CA ASP A 116 14.97 16.43 -9.21
C ASP A 116 14.29 15.26 -8.52
N TYR A 117 15.03 14.18 -8.26
CA TYR A 117 14.47 12.91 -7.73
C TYR A 117 13.25 12.46 -8.53
N SER A 118 13.39 12.38 -9.83
CA SER A 118 12.31 11.99 -10.75
C SER A 118 11.80 10.58 -10.49
N ALA A 119 10.60 10.28 -11.01
CA ALA A 119 10.00 8.95 -10.91
C ALA A 119 9.74 8.36 -12.30
N LEU A 120 10.06 7.06 -12.45
CA LEU A 120 9.86 6.27 -13.68
C LEU A 120 8.50 5.55 -13.71
N SER A 121 7.55 5.96 -12.89
CA SER A 121 6.24 5.29 -12.89
C SER A 121 5.63 5.29 -14.29
N PRO A 122 5.10 4.14 -14.78
CA PRO A 122 4.50 4.04 -16.11
C PRO A 122 3.35 5.03 -16.33
N LYS A 123 2.58 5.29 -15.26
CA LYS A 123 1.54 6.32 -15.23
C LYS A 123 1.28 6.85 -13.83
N ARG A 124 0.79 8.08 -13.75
CA ARG A 124 0.31 8.66 -12.49
C ARG A 124 -1.15 8.25 -12.28
N MET A 125 -1.34 7.13 -11.60
CA MET A 125 -2.67 6.60 -11.31
C MET A 125 -3.24 7.15 -10.00
N PRO A 126 -4.56 7.22 -9.83
CA PRO A 126 -5.20 7.55 -8.56
C PRO A 126 -4.89 6.52 -7.49
N THR A 127 -4.68 7.00 -6.27
CA THR A 127 -4.43 6.13 -5.10
C THR A 127 -5.31 6.52 -3.93
N ALA A 128 -5.60 5.54 -3.06
CA ALA A 128 -6.24 5.76 -1.77
C ALA A 128 -5.55 4.96 -0.68
N PHE A 129 -5.67 5.39 0.57
CA PHE A 129 -5.14 4.68 1.73
C PHE A 129 -6.19 4.55 2.84
N VAL A 130 -6.41 3.33 3.31
CA VAL A 130 -7.28 3.01 4.43
C VAL A 130 -6.41 2.59 5.62
N TYR A 131 -6.49 3.34 6.71
CA TYR A 131 -5.86 3.02 7.99
C TYR A 131 -6.92 2.53 8.97
N THR A 132 -6.76 1.34 9.51
CA THR A 132 -7.66 0.79 10.53
C THR A 132 -6.97 0.71 11.88
N MET A 133 -7.61 1.17 12.95
CA MET A 133 -7.00 1.25 14.27
C MET A 133 -8.04 1.16 15.38
N ASN A 134 -7.62 0.67 16.55
CA ASN A 134 -8.51 0.55 17.70
C ASN A 134 -8.68 1.87 18.48
N VAL A 135 -7.75 2.80 18.33
CA VAL A 135 -7.81 4.08 19.07
C VAL A 135 -8.91 5.00 18.51
N PRO A 136 -9.57 5.80 19.36
CA PRO A 136 -10.48 6.85 18.93
C PRO A 136 -9.78 7.90 18.06
N TYR A 137 -10.56 8.56 17.22
CA TYR A 137 -10.05 9.61 16.31
C TYR A 137 -9.26 10.71 17.04
N GLN A 138 -9.77 11.14 18.20
CA GLN A 138 -9.10 12.18 19.00
C GLN A 138 -7.71 11.72 19.48
N VAL A 139 -7.59 10.47 19.95
CA VAL A 139 -6.30 9.89 20.37
C VAL A 139 -5.33 9.79 19.20
N MET A 140 -5.82 9.42 18.02
CA MET A 140 -4.99 9.40 16.79
C MET A 140 -4.36 10.76 16.51
N LEU A 141 -5.13 11.84 16.63
CA LEU A 141 -4.64 13.20 16.40
C LEU A 141 -3.65 13.64 17.50
N GLU A 142 -4.00 13.48 18.76
CA GLU A 142 -3.17 13.90 19.91
C GLU A 142 -1.84 13.14 19.97
N SER A 143 -1.82 11.89 19.51
CA SER A 143 -0.62 11.05 19.46
C SER A 143 0.14 11.16 18.13
N HIS A 144 -0.20 12.12 17.28
CA HIS A 144 0.51 12.45 16.02
C HIS A 144 0.62 11.27 15.02
N TYR A 145 -0.35 10.38 14.95
CA TYR A 145 -0.35 9.25 13.99
C TYR A 145 -0.31 9.74 12.55
N THR A 146 -1.02 10.83 12.25
CA THR A 146 -1.11 11.40 10.90
C THR A 146 0.24 11.85 10.34
N GLU A 147 1.16 12.28 11.19
CA GLU A 147 2.52 12.65 10.78
C GLU A 147 3.30 11.41 10.26
N SER A 148 3.14 10.28 10.95
CA SER A 148 3.72 9.00 10.49
C SER A 148 3.13 8.55 9.14
N PHE A 149 1.82 8.71 8.94
CA PHE A 149 1.15 8.35 7.68
C PHE A 149 1.60 9.23 6.52
N GLN A 150 1.66 10.56 6.74
CA GLN A 150 2.07 11.55 5.74
C GLN A 150 3.46 11.27 5.18
N SER A 151 4.37 10.74 5.98
CA SER A 151 5.71 10.35 5.53
C SER A 151 5.64 9.37 4.35
N MET A 152 4.85 8.29 4.46
CA MET A 152 4.69 7.31 3.37
C MET A 152 3.83 7.86 2.23
N GLU A 153 2.78 8.59 2.54
CA GLU A 153 1.89 9.20 1.54
C GLU A 153 2.64 10.15 0.61
N SER A 154 3.63 10.89 1.13
CA SER A 154 4.46 11.79 0.33
C SER A 154 5.26 11.03 -0.74
N PHE A 155 5.78 9.84 -0.44
CA PHE A 155 6.47 9.00 -1.41
C PHE A 155 5.51 8.38 -2.43
N ILE A 156 4.30 7.97 -1.99
CA ILE A 156 3.25 7.49 -2.90
C ILE A 156 2.87 8.61 -3.88
N GLN A 157 2.69 9.84 -3.39
CA GLN A 157 2.36 11.00 -4.21
C GLN A 157 3.45 11.31 -5.26
N ARG A 158 4.72 11.10 -4.93
CA ARG A 158 5.81 11.32 -5.90
C ARG A 158 5.76 10.34 -7.06
N VAL A 159 5.41 9.09 -6.79
CA VAL A 159 5.38 8.02 -7.80
C VAL A 159 4.06 8.01 -8.55
N PHE A 160 2.94 8.14 -7.86
CA PHE A 160 1.58 8.01 -8.40
C PHE A 160 0.78 9.33 -8.25
N SER A 161 -0.21 9.35 -7.37
CA SER A 161 -0.97 10.53 -6.98
C SER A 161 -0.96 10.68 -5.46
N LYS A 162 -1.37 11.84 -4.96
CA LYS A 162 -1.65 12.00 -3.54
C LYS A 162 -2.79 11.03 -3.17
N PRO A 163 -2.59 10.14 -2.18
CA PRO A 163 -3.66 9.23 -1.78
C PRO A 163 -4.85 9.99 -1.17
N GLU A 164 -6.06 9.58 -1.53
CA GLU A 164 -7.24 9.87 -0.72
C GLU A 164 -7.20 9.01 0.54
N THR A 165 -7.39 9.59 1.71
CA THR A 165 -7.15 8.92 3.00
C THR A 165 -8.43 8.68 3.76
N LEU A 166 -8.62 7.45 4.25
CA LEU A 166 -9.70 7.06 5.14
C LEU A 166 -9.13 6.52 6.46
N TYR A 167 -9.48 7.16 7.57
CA TYR A 167 -9.20 6.68 8.93
C TYR A 167 -10.42 5.93 9.46
N VAL A 168 -10.21 4.70 9.88
CA VAL A 168 -11.24 3.83 10.49
C VAL A 168 -10.83 3.55 11.92
N ASN A 169 -11.32 4.36 12.83
CA ASN A 169 -11.04 4.33 14.26
C ASN A 169 -11.96 3.36 15.00
N ASP A 170 -11.72 3.14 16.27
CA ASP A 170 -12.55 2.34 17.18
C ASP A 170 -12.82 0.91 16.66
N THR A 171 -11.84 0.31 15.97
CA THR A 171 -11.94 -1.07 15.50
C THR A 171 -11.52 -2.04 16.60
N TYR A 172 -12.41 -2.93 17.00
CA TYR A 172 -12.15 -3.90 18.05
C TYR A 172 -11.65 -5.24 17.49
N GLN A 173 -10.61 -5.81 18.14
CA GLN A 173 -10.06 -7.12 17.75
C GLN A 173 -10.90 -8.27 18.29
N PHE A 174 -11.56 -8.08 19.42
CA PHE A 174 -12.32 -9.09 20.15
C PHE A 174 -13.70 -8.57 20.53
N SER A 175 -14.67 -9.46 20.60
CA SER A 175 -16.01 -9.15 21.14
C SER A 175 -16.02 -9.09 22.68
N ASP A 176 -15.05 -9.76 23.32
CA ASP A 176 -14.90 -9.83 24.77
C ASP A 176 -13.42 -9.73 25.14
N TYR A 177 -13.05 -8.61 25.77
CA TYR A 177 -11.67 -8.32 26.19
C TYR A 177 -11.32 -8.90 27.57
N SER A 178 -12.28 -9.45 28.33
CA SER A 178 -12.01 -10.00 29.66
C SER A 178 -11.08 -11.22 29.66
N LYS A 179 -10.81 -11.78 28.50
CA LYS A 179 -9.94 -12.95 28.30
C LYS A 179 -8.51 -12.60 27.87
N TYR A 180 -8.20 -11.31 27.73
CA TYR A 180 -6.90 -10.85 27.17
C TYR A 180 -6.24 -9.78 28.03
#